data_033416bf123b36c85930e3febfe4aca3
#
_entry.id   033416bf123b36c85930e3febfe4aca3
#
_cell.length_a   1.000
_cell.length_b   1.000
_cell.length_c   1.000
_cell.angle_alpha   90.00
_cell.angle_beta   90.00
_cell.angle_gamma   90.00
#
_symmetry.space_group_name_H-M   'P 1'
#
loop_
_entity.id
_entity.type
_entity.pdbx_description
1 polymer ?
#
loop_
_entity_poly.entity_id
_entity_poly.type
_entity_poly.pdbx_seq_one_letter_code
_entity_poly.pdbx_strand_id
1 'polypeptide(L)'
;MAKQNALTSLLNEGEIKPSQRRSLSAETADKLRELILLEKLPPGMHIPERDLAEVLGISRTPMREALRILESEGLVDHTPTRRSRVANPSPEELAQSMKVLGTLEALGGELACTHASESDIEAISALNSRMHEQSDMLSSIDFFKTCLLYTSPSPRDEL
;
A
#
# COMPACT_ATOMS: atom_id res chain seq x y z
N MET A 1 -21.39 -2.16 -34.34
CA MET A 1 -20.62 -3.41 -34.52
C MET A 1 -19.20 -3.19 -35.07
N ALA A 2 -18.94 -2.32 -36.08
CA ALA A 2 -17.58 -2.14 -36.64
C ALA A 2 -16.52 -1.59 -35.67
N LYS A 3 -16.87 -0.70 -34.71
CA LYS A 3 -15.92 -0.14 -33.73
C LYS A 3 -15.47 -1.14 -32.66
N GLN A 4 -16.28 -2.13 -32.34
CA GLN A 4 -15.98 -3.15 -31.35
C GLN A 4 -14.98 -4.18 -31.89
N ASN A 5 -15.07 -4.50 -33.18
CA ASN A 5 -14.12 -5.39 -33.85
C ASN A 5 -12.73 -4.78 -33.99
N ALA A 6 -12.61 -3.45 -34.22
CA ALA A 6 -11.33 -2.75 -34.32
C ALA A 6 -10.55 -2.77 -32.97
N LEU A 7 -11.25 -2.56 -31.85
CA LEU A 7 -10.64 -2.64 -30.51
C LEU A 7 -10.17 -4.06 -30.16
N THR A 8 -10.94 -5.06 -30.52
CA THR A 8 -10.57 -6.47 -30.28
C THR A 8 -9.38 -6.89 -31.12
N SER A 9 -9.26 -6.41 -32.36
CA SER A 9 -8.10 -6.63 -33.22
C SER A 9 -6.83 -6.01 -32.64
N LEU A 10 -6.87 -4.77 -32.17
CA LEU A 10 -5.73 -4.07 -31.55
C LEU A 10 -5.23 -4.77 -30.26
N LEU A 11 -6.13 -5.37 -29.49
CA LEU A 11 -5.77 -6.15 -28.29
C LEU A 11 -5.14 -7.48 -28.63
N ASN A 12 -5.58 -8.12 -29.72
CA ASN A 12 -5.06 -9.43 -30.15
C ASN A 12 -3.72 -9.34 -30.92
N GLU A 13 -3.43 -8.20 -31.55
CA GLU A 13 -2.19 -7.98 -32.30
C GLU A 13 -1.00 -7.58 -31.42
N GLY A 14 -1.18 -7.46 -30.10
CA GLY A 14 -0.12 -7.13 -29.15
C GLY A 14 0.45 -5.70 -29.29
N GLU A 15 -0.23 -4.84 -30.06
CA GLU A 15 0.19 -3.44 -30.27
C GLU A 15 0.01 -2.57 -29.03
N ILE A 16 -0.87 -2.95 -28.10
CA ILE A 16 -1.08 -2.24 -26.83
C ILE A 16 -0.40 -3.02 -25.73
N LYS A 17 0.90 -2.80 -25.55
CA LYS A 17 1.59 -3.24 -24.34
C LYS A 17 1.24 -2.28 -23.21
N PRO A 18 0.78 -2.76 -22.05
CA PRO A 18 0.61 -1.90 -20.89
C PRO A 18 1.93 -1.23 -20.56
N SER A 19 1.90 0.09 -20.38
CA SER A 19 3.09 0.84 -19.98
C SER A 19 3.57 0.32 -18.63
N GLN A 20 4.73 -0.31 -18.59
CA GLN A 20 5.39 -0.78 -17.34
C GLN A 20 5.99 0.37 -16.52
N ARG A 21 5.87 1.62 -16.99
CA ARG A 21 6.32 2.76 -16.19
C ARG A 21 5.28 3.02 -15.10
N ARG A 22 5.69 2.90 -13.85
CA ARG A 22 4.89 3.39 -12.71
C ARG A 22 4.47 4.82 -13.02
N SER A 23 3.20 5.14 -12.80
CA SER A 23 2.70 6.50 -13.02
C SER A 23 3.34 7.44 -12.00
N LEU A 24 3.59 8.68 -12.40
CA LEU A 24 4.12 9.71 -11.49
C LEU A 24 3.24 9.88 -10.23
N SER A 25 1.94 9.65 -10.35
CA SER A 25 1.01 9.64 -9.23
C SER A 25 1.25 8.46 -8.27
N ALA A 26 1.55 7.26 -8.78
CA ALA A 26 1.88 6.12 -7.94
C ALA A 26 3.22 6.32 -7.19
N GLU A 27 4.26 6.81 -7.88
CA GLU A 27 5.55 7.15 -7.25
C GLU A 27 5.38 8.26 -6.18
N THR A 28 4.50 9.23 -6.45
CA THR A 28 4.19 10.29 -5.48
C THR A 28 3.45 9.74 -4.27
N ALA A 29 2.49 8.83 -4.48
CA ALA A 29 1.79 8.16 -3.39
C ALA A 29 2.75 7.36 -2.51
N ASP A 30 3.71 6.63 -3.10
CA ASP A 30 4.72 5.89 -2.36
C ASP A 30 5.57 6.80 -1.47
N LYS A 31 6.03 7.93 -1.99
CA LYS A 31 6.79 8.92 -1.21
C LYS A 31 5.97 9.53 -0.06
N LEU A 32 4.72 9.89 -0.32
CA LEU A 32 3.85 10.45 0.72
C LEU A 32 3.52 9.40 1.78
N ARG A 33 3.29 8.15 1.39
CA ARG A 33 3.08 7.03 2.32
C ARG A 33 4.28 6.85 3.25
N GLU A 34 5.48 6.88 2.72
CA GLU A 34 6.71 6.82 3.51
C GLU A 34 6.80 7.99 4.50
N LEU A 35 6.47 9.21 4.08
CA LEU A 35 6.47 10.37 4.97
C LEU A 35 5.43 10.28 6.09
N ILE A 36 4.28 9.68 5.83
CA ILE A 36 3.23 9.40 6.83
C ILE A 36 3.71 8.34 7.81
N LEU A 37 4.23 7.21 7.30
CA LEU A 37 4.71 6.11 8.14
C LEU A 37 5.93 6.51 9.01
N LEU A 38 6.77 7.42 8.51
CA LEU A 38 7.89 8.01 9.28
C LEU A 38 7.46 9.14 10.22
N GLU A 39 6.17 9.40 10.34
CA GLU A 39 5.60 10.52 11.12
C GLU A 39 6.15 11.90 10.73
N LYS A 40 6.80 12.03 9.57
CA LYS A 40 7.19 13.35 9.02
C LYS A 40 5.97 14.16 8.60
N LEU A 41 4.88 13.45 8.26
CA LEU A 41 3.53 13.98 8.14
C LEU A 41 2.69 13.32 9.26
N PRO A 42 2.60 13.92 10.45
CA PRO A 42 1.96 13.29 11.60
C PRO A 42 0.44 13.15 11.43
N PRO A 43 -0.20 12.21 12.16
CA PRO A 43 -1.64 12.02 12.15
C PRO A 43 -2.41 13.33 12.38
N GLY A 44 -3.46 13.54 11.61
CA GLY A 44 -4.31 14.74 11.66
C GLY A 44 -3.71 15.98 10.99
N MET A 45 -2.45 15.95 10.55
CA MET A 45 -1.82 17.06 9.87
C MET A 45 -2.52 17.37 8.54
N HIS A 46 -2.78 18.65 8.29
CA HIS A 46 -3.27 19.12 7.00
C HIS A 46 -2.16 18.99 5.94
N ILE A 47 -2.50 18.39 4.80
CA ILE A 47 -1.56 18.21 3.68
C ILE A 47 -1.62 19.44 2.76
N PRO A 48 -0.54 20.24 2.69
CA PRO A 48 -0.48 21.41 1.81
C PRO A 48 -0.17 20.98 0.38
N GLU A 49 -1.21 20.54 -0.37
CA GLU A 49 -1.09 19.97 -1.71
C GLU A 49 -0.23 20.79 -2.67
N ARG A 50 -0.39 22.13 -2.62
CA ARG A 50 0.34 23.04 -3.50
C ARG A 50 1.83 23.05 -3.19
N ASP A 51 2.16 23.19 -1.92
CA ASP A 51 3.54 23.35 -1.48
C ASP A 51 4.31 22.03 -1.64
N LEU A 52 3.65 20.92 -1.34
CA LEU A 52 4.23 19.59 -1.58
C LEU A 52 4.42 19.30 -3.07
N ALA A 53 3.49 19.68 -3.93
CA ALA A 53 3.65 19.54 -5.39
C ALA A 53 4.85 20.35 -5.89
N GLU A 54 5.04 21.57 -5.38
CA GLU A 54 6.17 22.42 -5.71
C GLU A 54 7.50 21.81 -5.25
N VAL A 55 7.57 21.35 -4.00
CA VAL A 55 8.77 20.69 -3.44
C VAL A 55 9.14 19.41 -4.21
N LEU A 56 8.13 18.64 -4.62
CA LEU A 56 8.33 17.40 -5.38
C LEU A 56 8.57 17.65 -6.89
N GLY A 57 8.45 18.89 -7.36
CA GLY A 57 8.66 19.24 -8.77
C GLY A 57 7.58 18.66 -9.70
N ILE A 58 6.36 18.45 -9.22
CA ILE A 58 5.25 17.87 -9.96
C ILE A 58 4.07 18.84 -10.11
N SER A 59 3.21 18.59 -11.10
CA SER A 59 1.97 19.36 -11.23
C SER A 59 0.90 18.91 -10.21
N ARG A 60 -0.16 19.71 -10.07
CA ARG A 60 -1.26 19.41 -9.13
C ARG A 60 -2.03 18.14 -9.49
N THR A 61 -2.08 17.76 -10.77
CA THR A 61 -2.84 16.58 -11.20
C THR A 61 -2.27 15.29 -10.61
N PRO A 62 -1.00 14.91 -10.83
CA PRO A 62 -0.42 13.71 -10.21
C PRO A 62 -0.43 13.77 -8.67
N MET A 63 -0.30 14.97 -8.06
CA MET A 63 -0.43 15.11 -6.61
C MET A 63 -1.82 14.72 -6.12
N ARG A 64 -2.89 15.21 -6.76
CA ARG A 64 -4.27 14.87 -6.40
C ARG A 64 -4.60 13.40 -6.63
N GLU A 65 -4.08 12.82 -7.70
CA GLU A 65 -4.22 11.37 -7.95
C GLU A 65 -3.51 10.56 -6.88
N ALA A 66 -2.31 10.95 -6.48
CA ALA A 66 -1.58 10.32 -5.37
C ALA A 66 -2.37 10.38 -4.05
N LEU A 67 -2.95 11.54 -3.74
CA LEU A 67 -3.78 11.68 -2.53
C LEU A 67 -5.05 10.84 -2.58
N ARG A 68 -5.67 10.64 -3.76
CA ARG A 68 -6.79 9.71 -3.91
C ARG A 68 -6.39 8.25 -3.69
N ILE A 69 -5.18 7.87 -4.12
CA ILE A 69 -4.64 6.54 -3.83
C ILE A 69 -4.52 6.37 -2.31
N LEU A 70 -3.90 7.33 -1.61
CA LEU A 70 -3.75 7.28 -0.16
C LEU A 70 -5.08 7.36 0.60
N GLU A 71 -6.08 8.05 0.05
CA GLU A 71 -7.44 8.06 0.58
C GLU A 71 -8.09 6.68 0.48
N SER A 72 -7.94 5.99 -0.65
CA SER A 72 -8.44 4.62 -0.81
C SER A 72 -7.73 3.61 0.10
N GLU A 73 -6.53 3.93 0.57
CA GLU A 73 -5.76 3.16 1.54
C GLU A 73 -6.08 3.54 3.00
N GLY A 74 -6.91 4.56 3.23
CA GLY A 74 -7.24 5.05 4.56
C GLY A 74 -6.13 5.85 5.25
N LEU A 75 -5.08 6.24 4.53
CA LEU A 75 -3.97 7.05 5.06
C LEU A 75 -4.24 8.55 5.03
N VAL A 76 -5.18 8.97 4.19
CA VAL A 76 -5.59 10.37 4.00
C VAL A 76 -7.10 10.46 4.11
N ASP A 77 -7.57 11.48 4.82
CA ASP A 77 -8.98 11.86 4.93
C ASP A 77 -9.22 13.22 4.28
N HIS A 78 -10.48 13.50 3.97
CA HIS A 78 -10.93 14.84 3.62
C HIS A 78 -11.67 15.50 4.77
N THR A 79 -11.29 16.74 5.06
CA THR A 79 -12.06 17.59 5.99
C THR A 79 -13.41 17.97 5.34
N PRO A 80 -14.40 18.46 6.14
CA PRO A 80 -15.66 19.00 5.60
C PRO A 80 -15.44 20.10 4.55
N THR A 81 -14.31 20.80 4.60
CA THR A 81 -13.89 21.82 3.63
C THR A 81 -13.14 21.24 2.43
N ARG A 82 -13.16 19.94 2.24
CA ARG A 82 -12.48 19.19 1.16
C ARG A 82 -10.96 19.41 1.11
N ARG A 83 -10.34 19.63 2.28
CA ARG A 83 -8.88 19.68 2.38
C ARG A 83 -8.36 18.32 2.82
N SER A 84 -7.30 17.85 2.18
CA SER A 84 -6.65 16.59 2.55
C SER A 84 -5.91 16.72 3.89
N ARG A 85 -6.02 15.71 4.72
CA ARG A 85 -5.26 15.58 5.98
C ARG A 85 -4.82 14.14 6.18
N VAL A 86 -3.75 13.92 6.92
CA VAL A 86 -3.34 12.59 7.35
C VAL A 86 -4.41 11.99 8.25
N ALA A 87 -4.78 10.74 8.03
CA ALA A 87 -5.76 10.06 8.86
C ALA A 87 -5.31 10.03 10.33
N ASN A 88 -6.27 10.15 11.22
CA ASN A 88 -6.03 10.13 12.67
C ASN A 88 -7.13 9.31 13.35
N PRO A 89 -7.10 7.97 13.18
CA PRO A 89 -8.11 7.09 13.78
C PRO A 89 -8.04 7.15 15.31
N SER A 90 -9.20 7.08 15.93
CA SER A 90 -9.29 7.01 17.40
C SER A 90 -8.73 5.68 17.93
N PRO A 91 -8.32 5.61 19.19
CA PRO A 91 -7.90 4.35 19.82
C PRO A 91 -8.98 3.25 19.73
N GLU A 92 -10.25 3.63 19.79
CA GLU A 92 -11.39 2.72 19.68
C GLU A 92 -11.51 2.13 18.27
N GLU A 93 -11.37 2.96 17.24
CA GLU A 93 -11.37 2.51 15.82
C GLU A 93 -10.19 1.58 15.55
N LEU A 94 -9.00 1.91 16.06
CA LEU A 94 -7.83 1.03 15.97
C LEU A 94 -8.08 -0.31 16.67
N ALA A 95 -8.61 -0.30 17.88
CA ALA A 95 -8.90 -1.52 18.64
C ALA A 95 -9.92 -2.41 17.92
N GLN A 96 -10.94 -1.82 17.29
CA GLN A 96 -11.91 -2.55 16.49
C GLN A 96 -11.28 -3.16 15.24
N SER A 97 -10.48 -2.39 14.53
CA SER A 97 -9.76 -2.86 13.33
C SER A 97 -8.80 -4.01 13.66
N MET A 98 -8.07 -3.91 14.78
CA MET A 98 -7.18 -4.97 15.26
C MET A 98 -7.92 -6.26 15.63
N LYS A 99 -9.12 -6.18 16.18
CA LYS A 99 -9.95 -7.38 16.41
C LYS A 99 -10.35 -8.08 15.13
N VAL A 100 -10.76 -7.31 14.12
CA VAL A 100 -11.11 -7.87 12.80
C VAL A 100 -9.89 -8.51 12.15
N LEU A 101 -8.77 -7.78 12.12
CA LEU A 101 -7.52 -8.28 11.55
C LEU A 101 -7.08 -9.58 12.24
N GLY A 102 -7.01 -9.61 13.57
CA GLY A 102 -6.62 -10.81 14.32
C GLY A 102 -7.54 -12.01 14.07
N THR A 103 -8.84 -11.78 13.84
CA THR A 103 -9.77 -12.85 13.46
C THR A 103 -9.46 -13.40 12.06
N LEU A 104 -9.17 -12.53 11.10
CA LEU A 104 -8.81 -12.92 9.75
C LEU A 104 -7.46 -13.64 9.71
N GLU A 105 -6.48 -13.16 10.45
CA GLU A 105 -5.16 -13.81 10.57
C GLU A 105 -5.26 -15.20 11.21
N ALA A 106 -6.08 -15.34 12.26
CA ALA A 106 -6.32 -16.66 12.88
C ALA A 106 -6.96 -17.63 11.91
N LEU A 107 -7.97 -17.19 11.15
CA LEU A 107 -8.59 -18.01 10.10
C LEU A 107 -7.60 -18.35 8.99
N GLY A 108 -6.79 -17.39 8.57
CA GLY A 108 -5.72 -17.59 7.59
C GLY A 108 -4.71 -18.65 8.05
N GLY A 109 -4.29 -18.58 9.32
CA GLY A 109 -3.40 -19.57 9.94
C GLY A 109 -4.01 -20.97 9.99
N GLU A 110 -5.30 -21.09 10.37
CA GLU A 110 -6.02 -22.36 10.37
C GLU A 110 -6.08 -23.00 8.96
N LEU A 111 -6.41 -22.19 7.96
CA LEU A 111 -6.44 -22.64 6.56
C LEU A 111 -5.05 -23.01 6.05
N ALA A 112 -4.02 -22.27 6.41
CA ALA A 112 -2.64 -22.57 6.04
C ALA A 112 -2.19 -23.92 6.60
N CYS A 113 -2.54 -24.27 7.85
CA CYS A 113 -2.21 -25.55 8.45
C CYS A 113 -2.75 -26.76 7.67
N THR A 114 -3.85 -26.56 6.90
CA THR A 114 -4.50 -27.63 6.13
C THR A 114 -4.08 -27.68 4.67
N HIS A 115 -3.54 -26.58 4.11
CA HIS A 115 -3.30 -26.42 2.67
C HIS A 115 -1.85 -26.06 2.31
N ALA A 116 -1.02 -25.63 3.29
CA ALA A 116 0.35 -25.25 3.03
C ALA A 116 1.21 -26.45 2.60
N SER A 117 2.02 -26.26 1.57
CA SER A 117 3.06 -27.19 1.18
C SER A 117 4.28 -27.08 2.09
N GLU A 118 5.20 -28.05 2.03
CA GLU A 118 6.48 -27.97 2.75
C GLU A 118 7.27 -26.72 2.36
N SER A 119 7.25 -26.32 1.07
CA SER A 119 7.91 -25.12 0.59
C SER A 119 7.31 -23.83 1.17
N ASP A 120 6.00 -23.79 1.41
CA ASP A 120 5.35 -22.65 2.07
C ASP A 120 5.76 -22.55 3.54
N ILE A 121 5.86 -23.69 4.23
CA ILE A 121 6.31 -23.75 5.63
C ILE A 121 7.76 -23.30 5.74
N GLU A 122 8.65 -23.72 4.83
CA GLU A 122 10.04 -23.28 4.78
C GLU A 122 10.14 -21.77 4.53
N ALA A 123 9.37 -21.23 3.60
CA ALA A 123 9.33 -19.79 3.31
C ALA A 123 8.87 -18.96 4.53
N ILE A 124 7.80 -19.39 5.18
CA ILE A 124 7.30 -18.76 6.41
C ILE A 124 8.35 -18.84 7.54
N SER A 125 8.99 -19.99 7.71
CA SER A 125 10.02 -20.18 8.72
C SER A 125 11.24 -19.27 8.48
N ALA A 126 11.68 -19.14 7.22
CA ALA A 126 12.77 -18.25 6.84
C ALA A 126 12.43 -16.76 7.09
N LEU A 127 11.20 -16.33 6.77
CA LEU A 127 10.73 -14.97 7.06
C LEU A 127 10.68 -14.71 8.57
N ASN A 128 10.17 -15.65 9.36
CA ASN A 128 10.11 -15.55 10.81
C ASN A 128 11.51 -15.44 11.44
N SER A 129 12.47 -16.24 10.97
CA SER A 129 13.87 -16.16 11.41
C SER A 129 14.48 -14.79 11.11
N ARG A 130 14.24 -14.26 9.89
CA ARG A 130 14.68 -12.91 9.50
C ARG A 130 14.08 -11.82 10.39
N MET A 131 12.80 -11.92 10.72
CA MET A 131 12.14 -10.99 11.64
C MET A 131 12.81 -11.00 13.02
N HIS A 132 13.12 -12.18 13.56
CA HIS A 132 13.78 -12.31 14.84
C HIS A 132 15.21 -11.75 14.84
N GLU A 133 16.00 -12.06 13.82
CA GLU A 133 17.37 -11.57 13.69
C GLU A 133 17.44 -10.04 13.52
N GLN A 134 16.43 -9.45 12.95
CA GLN A 134 16.39 -8.04 12.58
C GLN A 134 15.55 -7.18 13.55
N SER A 135 14.87 -7.79 14.53
CA SER A 135 13.96 -7.07 15.43
C SER A 135 14.62 -5.89 16.16
N ASP A 136 15.91 -6.01 16.50
CA ASP A 136 16.67 -4.98 17.20
C ASP A 136 17.40 -3.99 16.27
N MET A 137 17.48 -4.28 14.97
CA MET A 137 18.29 -3.53 14.01
C MET A 137 17.45 -2.80 12.93
N LEU A 138 16.22 -3.22 12.74
CA LEU A 138 15.35 -2.60 11.72
C LEU A 138 14.75 -1.30 12.23
N SER A 139 14.68 -0.31 11.34
CA SER A 139 13.74 0.79 11.55
C SER A 139 12.32 0.21 11.68
N SER A 140 11.47 0.88 12.44
CA SER A 140 10.06 0.45 12.61
C SER A 140 9.37 0.14 11.27
N ILE A 141 9.76 0.84 10.21
CA ILE A 141 9.21 0.64 8.85
C ILE A 141 9.70 -0.64 8.20
N ASP A 142 10.99 -0.97 8.30
CA ASP A 142 11.53 -2.17 7.68
C ASP A 142 11.01 -3.41 8.41
N PHE A 143 10.86 -3.33 9.73
CA PHE A 143 10.19 -4.36 10.52
C PHE A 143 8.73 -4.54 10.06
N PHE A 144 7.99 -3.43 9.88
CA PHE A 144 6.61 -3.47 9.43
C PHE A 144 6.46 -4.05 8.02
N LYS A 145 7.35 -3.71 7.09
CA LYS A 145 7.39 -4.28 5.74
C LYS A 145 7.62 -5.81 5.79
N THR A 146 8.53 -6.25 6.64
CA THR A 146 8.81 -7.69 6.80
C THR A 146 7.61 -8.43 7.40
N CYS A 147 6.92 -7.82 8.38
CA CYS A 147 5.68 -8.36 8.92
C CYS A 147 4.57 -8.47 7.87
N LEU A 148 4.42 -7.45 7.02
CA LEU A 148 3.42 -7.46 5.93
C LEU A 148 3.73 -8.55 4.90
N LEU A 149 4.99 -8.80 4.56
CA LEU A 149 5.38 -9.91 3.67
C LEU A 149 5.04 -11.27 4.28
N TYR A 150 5.16 -11.39 5.61
CA TYR A 150 4.80 -12.60 6.33
C TYR A 150 3.28 -12.86 6.31
N THR A 151 2.47 -11.81 6.47
CA THR A 151 1.01 -11.93 6.62
C THR A 151 0.25 -11.86 5.29
N SER A 152 0.81 -11.21 4.27
CA SER A 152 0.14 -11.01 2.98
C SER A 152 1.15 -10.80 1.87
N PRO A 153 1.75 -11.87 1.32
CA PRO A 153 2.58 -11.75 0.13
C PRO A 153 1.73 -11.17 -1.00
N SER A 154 2.02 -9.93 -1.37
CA SER A 154 1.35 -9.27 -2.48
C SER A 154 2.02 -9.71 -3.78
N PRO A 155 1.24 -10.00 -4.86
CA PRO A 155 1.81 -10.21 -6.20
C PRO A 155 2.67 -9.04 -6.71
N ARG A 156 2.70 -7.91 -5.99
CA ARG A 156 3.52 -6.74 -6.31
C ARG A 156 4.94 -6.83 -5.76
N ASP A 157 5.20 -7.76 -4.85
CA ASP A 157 6.49 -7.89 -4.17
C ASP A 157 7.43 -8.89 -4.87
N GLU A 158 6.95 -9.53 -5.95
CA GLU A 158 7.71 -10.48 -6.79
C GLU A 158 8.44 -9.82 -7.98
N LEU A 159 8.62 -8.48 -8.00
CA LEU A 159 9.32 -7.78 -9.08
C LEU A 159 10.58 -7.07 -8.58
#